data_8b03deeb5e224c08286e189fd8462f13
#
_entry.id   8b03deeb5e224c08286e189fd8462f13
#
_cell.length_a   1.000
_cell.length_b   1.000
_cell.length_c   1.000
_cell.angle_alpha   90.00
_cell.angle_beta   90.00
_cell.angle_gamma   90.00
#
_symmetry.space_group_name_H-M   'P 1'
#
loop_
_entity.id
_entity.type
_entity.pdbx_description
1 polymer ?
#
loop_
_entity_poly.entity_id
_entity_poly.type
_entity_poly.pdbx_seq_one_letter_code
_entity_poly.pdbx_strand_id
1 'polypeptide(L)'
;MLAAVPPAVRDTPQGRRELKVTGMMLEEPNIPLTALESITAPTLVLASDHDVIADEHTLEIFHHLPNSQLAIFPNATHLIPFDDPVTFNGTVERFLRTPFVKKDRIGETVKSLEKLRGSAAK
;
A
#
# COMPACT_ATOMS: atom_id res chain seq x y z
N MET A 1 8.64 -16.78 18.62
CA MET A 1 7.84 -15.88 19.45
C MET A 1 6.51 -16.50 19.91
N LEU A 2 5.87 -17.37 19.15
CA LEU A 2 4.64 -18.10 19.54
C LEU A 2 4.83 -19.13 20.68
N ALA A 3 6.06 -19.57 20.95
CA ALA A 3 6.37 -20.55 22.00
C ALA A 3 6.29 -19.99 23.44
N ALA A 4 6.08 -18.69 23.61
CA ALA A 4 6.09 -18.03 24.91
C ALA A 4 4.71 -17.91 25.58
N VAL A 5 3.63 -18.35 24.92
CA VAL A 5 2.27 -18.28 25.51
C VAL A 5 2.06 -19.48 26.42
N PRO A 6 1.79 -19.27 27.72
CA PRO A 6 1.58 -20.37 28.67
C PRO A 6 0.46 -21.32 28.22
N PRO A 7 0.61 -22.64 28.43
CA PRO A 7 -0.41 -23.64 28.06
C PRO A 7 -1.80 -23.30 28.60
N ALA A 8 -1.87 -22.77 29.83
CA ALA A 8 -3.14 -22.38 30.47
C ALA A 8 -3.90 -21.30 29.71
N VAL A 9 -3.23 -20.45 28.94
CA VAL A 9 -3.83 -19.44 28.06
C VAL A 9 -4.05 -20.00 26.67
N ARG A 10 -3.03 -20.66 26.13
CA ARG A 10 -3.01 -21.22 24.77
C ARG A 10 -4.16 -22.22 24.54
N ASP A 11 -4.45 -23.07 25.55
CA ASP A 11 -5.43 -24.16 25.44
C ASP A 11 -6.87 -23.72 25.71
N THR A 12 -7.09 -22.44 26.00
CA THR A 12 -8.43 -21.86 26.06
C THR A 12 -9.00 -21.62 24.65
N PRO A 13 -10.34 -21.57 24.46
CA PRO A 13 -10.95 -21.21 23.19
C PRO A 13 -10.45 -19.86 22.65
N GLN A 14 -10.28 -18.87 23.53
CA GLN A 14 -9.76 -17.55 23.18
C GLN A 14 -8.29 -17.62 22.77
N GLY A 15 -7.43 -18.28 23.55
CA GLY A 15 -6.00 -18.43 23.25
C GLY A 15 -5.76 -19.16 21.92
N ARG A 16 -6.54 -20.22 21.62
CA ARG A 16 -6.47 -20.89 20.32
C ARG A 16 -6.86 -19.97 19.16
N ARG A 17 -7.85 -19.09 19.37
CA ARG A 17 -8.30 -18.11 18.38
C ARG A 17 -7.21 -17.06 18.11
N GLU A 18 -6.63 -16.51 19.18
CA GLU A 18 -5.53 -15.53 19.10
C GLU A 18 -4.29 -16.10 18.40
N LEU A 19 -3.91 -17.35 18.75
CA LEU A 19 -2.79 -18.03 18.10
C LEU A 19 -3.04 -18.26 16.61
N LYS A 20 -4.26 -18.65 16.24
CA LYS A 20 -4.63 -18.82 14.83
C LYS A 20 -4.53 -17.52 14.05
N VAL A 21 -5.08 -16.43 14.61
CA VAL A 21 -5.04 -15.09 13.97
C VAL A 21 -3.58 -14.62 13.85
N THR A 22 -2.79 -14.72 14.92
CA THR A 22 -1.39 -14.32 14.89
C THR A 22 -0.57 -15.15 13.90
N GLY A 23 -0.79 -16.48 13.85
CA GLY A 23 -0.15 -17.36 12.88
C GLY A 23 -0.49 -16.96 11.45
N MET A 24 -1.76 -16.71 11.18
CA MET A 24 -2.21 -16.24 9.88
C MET A 24 -1.57 -14.89 9.49
N MET A 25 -1.44 -13.94 10.41
CA MET A 25 -0.80 -12.64 10.15
C MET A 25 0.70 -12.75 9.88
N LEU A 26 1.38 -13.77 10.43
CA LEU A 26 2.82 -13.97 10.26
C LEU A 26 3.19 -14.82 9.05
N GLU A 27 2.29 -15.69 8.62
CA GLU A 27 2.59 -16.72 7.62
C GLU A 27 1.77 -16.56 6.34
N GLU A 28 0.66 -15.79 6.37
CA GLU A 28 -0.28 -15.62 5.26
C GLU A 28 -0.77 -14.18 5.15
N PRO A 29 -1.22 -13.74 3.93
CA PRO A 29 -1.18 -14.47 2.68
C PRO A 29 0.22 -14.43 2.05
N ASN A 30 0.72 -15.53 1.55
CA ASN A 30 1.95 -15.58 0.76
C ASN A 30 1.64 -15.49 -0.72
N ILE A 31 1.16 -14.31 -1.15
CA ILE A 31 0.78 -14.03 -2.53
C ILE A 31 2.01 -13.58 -3.30
N PRO A 32 2.40 -14.25 -4.39
CA PRO A 32 3.49 -13.77 -5.25
C PRO A 32 3.17 -12.37 -5.79
N LEU A 33 4.13 -11.44 -5.74
CA LEU A 33 3.94 -10.08 -6.26
C LEU A 33 3.50 -10.06 -7.73
N THR A 34 3.99 -11.00 -8.54
CA THR A 34 3.58 -11.16 -9.94
C THR A 34 2.10 -11.47 -10.12
N ALA A 35 1.42 -12.03 -9.11
CA ALA A 35 -0.03 -12.23 -9.18
C ALA A 35 -0.80 -10.92 -9.16
N LEU A 36 -0.23 -9.84 -8.61
CA LEU A 36 -0.83 -8.50 -8.58
C LEU A 36 -0.92 -7.89 -9.98
N GLU A 37 -0.06 -8.30 -10.91
CA GLU A 37 -0.02 -7.79 -12.28
C GLU A 37 -1.30 -8.11 -13.07
N SER A 38 -2.06 -9.12 -12.65
CA SER A 38 -3.36 -9.47 -13.21
C SER A 38 -4.52 -8.59 -12.76
N ILE A 39 -4.32 -7.75 -11.73
CA ILE A 39 -5.34 -6.85 -11.19
C ILE A 39 -5.38 -5.59 -12.05
N THR A 40 -6.33 -5.53 -12.97
CA THR A 40 -6.48 -4.40 -13.90
C THR A 40 -7.37 -3.26 -13.37
N ALA A 41 -8.10 -3.52 -12.29
CA ALA A 41 -8.92 -2.50 -11.65
C ALA A 41 -8.05 -1.35 -11.10
N PRO A 42 -8.51 -0.09 -11.19
CA PRO A 42 -7.85 1.01 -10.48
C PRO A 42 -7.75 0.71 -9.00
N THR A 43 -6.55 0.79 -8.46
CA THR A 43 -6.26 0.41 -7.08
C THR A 43 -5.54 1.55 -6.36
N LEU A 44 -5.95 1.87 -5.15
CA LEU A 44 -5.27 2.80 -4.26
C LEU A 44 -4.52 2.02 -3.19
N VAL A 45 -3.20 2.16 -3.17
CA VAL A 45 -2.32 1.63 -2.12
C VAL A 45 -2.11 2.73 -1.09
N LEU A 46 -2.42 2.44 0.17
CA LEU A 46 -2.32 3.39 1.29
C LEU A 46 -1.36 2.86 2.33
N ALA A 47 -0.49 3.70 2.84
CA ALA A 47 0.39 3.43 3.97
C ALA A 47 0.66 4.71 4.77
N SER A 48 1.33 4.57 5.90
CA SER A 48 1.85 5.67 6.71
C SER A 48 3.37 5.60 6.79
N ASP A 49 4.04 6.73 7.00
CA ASP A 49 5.51 6.80 7.05
C ASP A 49 6.11 6.19 8.33
N HIS A 50 5.27 5.87 9.32
CA HIS A 50 5.62 5.14 10.54
C HIS A 50 4.72 3.91 10.70
N ASP A 51 4.48 3.21 9.59
CA ASP A 51 3.65 2.01 9.56
C ASP A 51 4.39 0.80 10.16
N VAL A 52 3.63 -0.21 10.59
CA VAL A 52 4.16 -1.53 10.98
C VAL A 52 4.56 -2.37 9.76
N ILE A 53 4.11 -2.00 8.57
CA ILE A 53 4.46 -2.59 7.28
C ILE A 53 5.67 -1.84 6.72
N ALA A 54 6.68 -2.57 6.29
CA ALA A 54 7.87 -1.97 5.69
C ALA A 54 7.52 -1.20 4.42
N ASP A 55 8.10 0.00 4.26
CA ASP A 55 7.87 0.89 3.14
C ASP A 55 8.16 0.20 1.80
N GLU A 56 9.25 -0.58 1.76
CA GLU A 56 9.67 -1.33 0.57
C GLU A 56 8.56 -2.28 0.11
N HIS A 57 7.90 -2.97 1.03
CA HIS A 57 6.81 -3.88 0.70
C HIS A 57 5.60 -3.14 0.13
N THR A 58 5.26 -1.99 0.70
CA THR A 58 4.20 -1.11 0.17
C THR A 58 4.52 -0.65 -1.26
N LEU A 59 5.77 -0.27 -1.51
CA LEU A 59 6.23 0.15 -2.84
C LEU A 59 6.24 -1.02 -3.84
N GLU A 60 6.63 -2.22 -3.42
CA GLU A 60 6.55 -3.42 -4.27
C GLU A 60 5.12 -3.71 -4.71
N ILE A 61 4.15 -3.67 -3.79
CA ILE A 61 2.73 -3.83 -4.12
C ILE A 61 2.30 -2.76 -5.15
N PHE A 62 2.64 -1.50 -4.89
CA PHE A 62 2.30 -0.40 -5.80
C PHE A 62 2.90 -0.58 -7.20
N HIS A 63 4.14 -1.04 -7.30
CA HIS A 63 4.82 -1.22 -8.59
C HIS A 63 4.30 -2.41 -9.40
N HIS A 64 3.80 -3.47 -8.74
CA HIS A 64 3.26 -4.64 -9.40
C HIS A 64 1.77 -4.50 -9.79
N LEU A 65 1.09 -3.49 -9.29
CA LEU A 65 -0.29 -3.20 -9.69
C LEU A 65 -0.29 -2.28 -10.92
N PRO A 66 -0.79 -2.71 -12.09
CA PRO A 66 -0.67 -1.95 -13.34
C PRO A 66 -1.40 -0.61 -13.35
N ASN A 67 -2.47 -0.48 -12.58
CA ASN A 67 -3.31 0.71 -12.49
C ASN A 67 -3.39 1.24 -11.06
N SER A 68 -2.24 1.39 -10.41
CA SER A 68 -2.16 1.80 -9.01
C SER A 68 -1.96 3.31 -8.83
N GLN A 69 -2.42 3.78 -7.69
CA GLN A 69 -2.10 5.06 -7.09
C GLN A 69 -1.53 4.79 -5.69
N LEU A 70 -0.65 5.67 -5.23
CA LEU A 70 -0.01 5.54 -3.92
C LEU A 70 -0.27 6.79 -3.08
N ALA A 71 -0.66 6.60 -1.83
CA ALA A 71 -0.67 7.63 -0.82
C ALA A 71 0.08 7.14 0.43
N ILE A 72 1.07 7.91 0.86
CA ILE A 72 1.77 7.70 2.13
C ILE A 72 1.44 8.89 3.02
N PHE A 73 0.83 8.63 4.17
CA PHE A 73 0.45 9.67 5.12
C PHE A 73 1.65 10.05 5.99
N PRO A 74 2.02 11.34 6.02
CA PRO A 74 3.15 11.81 6.81
C PRO A 74 2.81 11.87 8.31
N ASN A 75 3.80 11.57 9.15
CA ASN A 75 3.68 11.60 10.62
C ASN A 75 2.49 10.78 11.13
N ALA A 76 2.26 9.63 10.54
CA ALA A 76 1.13 8.74 10.83
C ALA A 76 1.59 7.31 11.05
N THR A 77 0.78 6.53 11.76
CA THR A 77 1.00 5.12 12.03
C THR A 77 -0.03 4.26 11.28
N HIS A 78 0.07 2.94 11.43
CA HIS A 78 -0.93 1.99 10.93
C HIS A 78 -2.37 2.33 11.35
N LEU A 79 -2.54 3.12 12.41
CA LEU A 79 -3.83 3.49 12.96
C LEU A 79 -4.43 4.78 12.35
N ILE A 80 -3.85 5.33 11.29
CA ILE A 80 -4.34 6.54 10.61
C ILE A 80 -5.86 6.57 10.36
N PRO A 81 -6.55 5.47 10.02
CA PRO A 81 -8.00 5.49 9.84
C PRO A 81 -8.78 5.88 11.11
N PHE A 82 -8.17 5.67 12.28
CA PHE A 82 -8.74 5.98 13.59
C PHE A 82 -8.23 7.30 14.15
N ASP A 83 -6.93 7.59 13.94
CA ASP A 83 -6.25 8.75 14.51
C ASP A 83 -6.57 10.04 13.73
N ASP A 84 -6.68 9.96 12.40
CA ASP A 84 -7.09 11.06 11.53
C ASP A 84 -8.04 10.57 10.41
N PRO A 85 -9.28 10.23 10.75
CA PRO A 85 -10.25 9.75 9.80
C PRO A 85 -10.62 10.79 8.72
N VAL A 86 -10.43 12.06 8.98
CA VAL A 86 -10.72 13.12 8.01
C VAL A 86 -9.74 13.04 6.84
N THR A 87 -8.45 13.00 7.11
CA THR A 87 -7.41 12.89 6.08
C THR A 87 -7.48 11.54 5.35
N PHE A 88 -7.67 10.45 6.09
CA PHE A 88 -7.80 9.12 5.51
C PHE A 88 -9.00 9.03 4.56
N ASN A 89 -10.20 9.36 5.05
CA ASN A 89 -11.43 9.29 4.27
C ASN A 89 -11.41 10.25 3.08
N GLY A 90 -10.89 11.47 3.25
CA GLY A 90 -10.74 12.44 2.17
C GLY A 90 -9.86 11.92 1.02
N THR A 91 -8.79 11.19 1.35
CA THR A 91 -7.92 10.55 0.35
C THR A 91 -8.65 9.43 -0.40
N VAL A 92 -9.36 8.57 0.32
CA VAL A 92 -10.16 7.49 -0.27
C VAL A 92 -11.30 8.04 -1.14
N GLU A 93 -12.05 9.03 -0.66
CA GLU A 93 -13.13 9.66 -1.42
C GLU A 93 -12.62 10.30 -2.71
N ARG A 94 -11.50 11.00 -2.65
CA ARG A 94 -10.88 11.58 -3.84
C ARG A 94 -10.55 10.51 -4.87
N PHE A 95 -9.98 9.39 -4.45
CA PHE A 95 -9.71 8.26 -5.34
C PHE A 95 -10.98 7.71 -5.98
N LEU A 96 -12.03 7.49 -5.18
CA LEU A 96 -13.29 6.93 -5.66
C LEU A 96 -14.05 7.85 -6.62
N ARG A 97 -13.93 9.17 -6.43
CA ARG A 97 -14.64 10.18 -7.26
C ARG A 97 -13.86 10.62 -8.49
N THR A 98 -12.55 10.38 -8.53
CA THR A 98 -11.70 10.84 -9.63
C THR A 98 -11.48 9.71 -10.63
N PRO A 99 -11.85 9.89 -11.92
CA PRO A 99 -11.55 8.90 -12.95
C PRO A 99 -10.06 8.59 -13.00
N PHE A 100 -9.71 7.31 -13.06
CA PHE A 100 -8.33 6.89 -13.16
C PHE A 100 -7.76 7.25 -14.55
N VAL A 101 -6.64 7.96 -14.54
CA VAL A 101 -5.83 8.23 -15.74
C VAL A 101 -4.39 7.83 -15.44
N LYS A 102 -3.89 6.84 -16.17
CA LYS A 102 -2.49 6.41 -16.04
C LYS A 102 -1.58 7.56 -16.49
N LYS A 103 -0.73 8.03 -15.59
CA LYS A 103 0.23 9.10 -15.86
C LYS A 103 1.59 8.51 -16.17
N ASP A 104 2.16 8.86 -17.30
CA ASP A 104 3.55 8.58 -17.61
C ASP A 104 4.44 9.66 -16.97
N ARG A 105 5.06 9.33 -15.84
CA ARG A 105 5.84 10.29 -15.04
C ARG A 105 7.09 10.81 -15.74
N ILE A 106 7.67 10.06 -16.65
CA ILE A 106 9.00 10.34 -17.22
C ILE A 106 8.89 10.66 -18.70
N GLY A 107 8.12 9.89 -19.47
CA GLY A 107 8.04 10.01 -20.91
C GLY A 107 7.51 11.37 -21.38
N GLU A 108 6.45 11.89 -20.76
CA GLU A 108 5.90 13.22 -21.09
C GLU A 108 6.87 14.34 -20.71
N THR A 109 7.54 14.23 -19.57
CA THR A 109 8.53 15.22 -19.13
C THR A 109 9.76 15.23 -20.04
N VAL A 110 10.29 14.07 -20.40
CA VAL A 110 11.42 13.93 -21.32
C VAL A 110 11.08 14.51 -22.69
N LYS A 111 9.93 14.16 -23.26
CA LYS A 111 9.47 14.74 -24.54
C LYS A 111 9.34 16.26 -24.49
N SER A 112 8.84 16.81 -23.36
CA SER A 112 8.72 18.26 -23.18
C SER A 112 10.09 18.94 -23.12
N LEU A 113 11.06 18.34 -22.40
CA LEU A 113 12.43 18.85 -22.32
C LEU A 113 13.16 18.78 -23.66
N GLU A 114 13.01 17.70 -24.42
CA GLU A 114 13.57 17.56 -25.77
C GLU A 114 13.02 18.61 -26.73
N LYS A 115 11.71 18.90 -26.64
CA LYS A 115 11.08 19.95 -27.43
C LYS A 115 11.65 21.33 -27.12
N LEU A 116 11.86 21.64 -25.83
CA LEU A 116 12.48 22.91 -25.40
C LEU A 116 13.92 23.03 -25.89
N ARG A 117 14.70 21.95 -25.80
CA ARG A 117 16.09 21.91 -26.29
C ARG A 117 16.16 22.11 -27.81
N GLY A 118 15.24 21.50 -28.56
CA GLY A 118 15.19 21.66 -30.02
C GLY A 118 14.74 23.05 -30.47
N SER A 119 13.97 23.80 -29.67
CA SER A 119 13.58 25.18 -29.97
C SER A 119 14.63 26.22 -29.61
N ALA A 120 15.54 25.90 -28.67
CA ALA A 120 16.67 26.79 -28.29
C ALA A 120 17.86 26.71 -29.23
N ALA A 121 17.89 25.74 -30.16
CA ALA A 121 18.94 25.52 -31.12
C ALA A 121 18.67 26.14 -32.53
N LYS A 122 17.65 26.96 -32.64
CA LYS A 122 17.32 27.79 -33.82
C LYS A 122 17.42 29.26 -33.48
#